data_3ca1fcfbdd82b7cbd39e283afd7e727a
#
_entry.id   3ca1fcfbdd82b7cbd39e283afd7e727a
#
_cell.length_a   1.000
_cell.length_b   1.000
_cell.length_c   1.000
_cell.angle_alpha   90.00
_cell.angle_beta   90.00
_cell.angle_gamma   90.00
#
_symmetry.space_group_name_H-M   'P 1'
#
loop_
_entity.id
_entity.type
_entity.pdbx_description
1 polymer ?
#
loop_
_entity_poly.entity_id
_entity_poly.type
_entity_poly.pdbx_seq_one_letter_code
_entity_poly.pdbx_strand_id
1 'polypeptide(L)'
;MDSNLVNTEDTLVSVIKDVTTDFRGAMCIDSFSVEALLQAIEVYPGRPIINSISLEEYAPGVDKIDAVVAPTCKHDPVYIALATGPKGPAITAIEKADLAKQIYEKCHSKYGIRANQIIVDVNAFPIGSESDDDMNFAMESIKSIPLIKKVHPDLKVSMGVGNLTNGLA
;
A
#
# COMPACT_ATOMS: atom_id res chain seq x y z
N MET A 1 11.66 -10.72 -0.38
CA MET A 1 12.76 -11.07 -1.31
C MET A 1 13.83 -9.98 -1.43
N ASP A 2 13.64 -8.84 -0.81
CA ASP A 2 14.62 -7.77 -0.86
C ASP A 2 15.81 -8.11 0.04
N SER A 3 16.87 -8.64 -0.55
CA SER A 3 18.15 -8.90 0.13
C SER A 3 19.31 -8.48 -0.77
N ASN A 4 20.39 -8.01 -0.17
CA ASN A 4 21.60 -7.60 -0.90
C ASN A 4 22.31 -8.76 -1.65
N LEU A 5 21.80 -9.99 -1.54
CA LEU A 5 22.35 -11.19 -2.17
C LEU A 5 21.59 -11.61 -3.44
N VAL A 6 20.46 -10.94 -3.73
CA VAL A 6 19.57 -11.32 -4.84
C VAL A 6 19.19 -10.05 -5.60
N ASN A 7 19.27 -10.09 -6.92
CA ASN A 7 18.68 -9.03 -7.75
C ASN A 7 17.15 -9.14 -7.64
N THR A 8 16.56 -8.19 -6.90
CA THR A 8 15.13 -8.18 -6.59
C THR A 8 14.28 -8.07 -7.86
N GLU A 9 14.69 -7.25 -8.82
CA GLU A 9 13.96 -7.02 -10.08
C GLU A 9 13.87 -8.28 -10.90
N ASP A 10 15.01 -8.89 -11.24
CA ASP A 10 15.05 -10.10 -12.05
C ASP A 10 14.35 -11.28 -11.35
N THR A 11 14.50 -11.38 -10.03
CA THR A 11 13.91 -12.46 -9.24
C THR A 11 12.40 -12.32 -9.20
N LEU A 12 11.86 -11.12 -8.95
CA LEU A 12 10.42 -10.90 -8.89
C LEU A 12 9.77 -11.17 -10.26
N VAL A 13 10.39 -10.71 -11.33
CA VAL A 13 9.95 -10.98 -12.72
C VAL A 13 9.93 -12.47 -13.01
N SER A 14 10.98 -13.21 -12.63
CA SER A 14 11.03 -14.67 -12.82
C SER A 14 9.93 -15.38 -12.06
N VAL A 15 9.75 -15.05 -10.76
CA VAL A 15 8.70 -15.64 -9.93
C VAL A 15 7.30 -15.37 -10.51
N ILE A 16 7.03 -14.15 -10.99
CA ILE A 16 5.74 -13.84 -11.61
C ILE A 16 5.50 -14.70 -12.85
N LYS A 17 6.50 -14.83 -13.72
CA LYS A 17 6.39 -15.66 -14.93
C LYS A 17 6.14 -17.13 -14.58
N ASP A 18 6.89 -17.67 -13.63
CA ASP A 18 6.77 -19.07 -13.22
C ASP A 18 5.40 -19.35 -12.59
N VAL A 19 4.98 -18.52 -11.63
CA VAL A 19 3.68 -18.71 -10.95
C VAL A 19 2.51 -18.55 -11.92
N THR A 20 2.55 -17.61 -12.85
CA THR A 20 1.45 -17.37 -13.81
C THR A 20 1.35 -18.43 -14.90
N THR A 21 2.30 -19.36 -14.98
CA THR A 21 2.19 -20.53 -15.87
C THR A 21 1.01 -21.41 -15.46
N ASP A 22 0.84 -21.67 -14.17
CA ASP A 22 -0.17 -22.59 -13.64
C ASP A 22 -1.28 -21.88 -12.83
N PHE A 23 -0.96 -20.75 -12.19
CA PHE A 23 -1.91 -20.02 -11.36
C PHE A 23 -2.62 -18.92 -12.16
N ARG A 24 -3.97 -18.95 -12.15
CA ARG A 24 -4.84 -17.98 -12.86
C ARG A 24 -5.59 -17.02 -11.94
N GLY A 25 -5.29 -17.02 -10.65
CA GLY A 25 -5.90 -16.11 -9.68
C GLY A 25 -5.29 -14.71 -9.69
N ALA A 26 -5.96 -13.77 -9.02
CA ALA A 26 -5.40 -12.44 -8.79
C ALA A 26 -4.15 -12.53 -7.90
N MET A 27 -3.11 -11.76 -8.25
CA MET A 27 -1.88 -11.68 -7.49
C MET A 27 -1.70 -10.29 -6.90
N CYS A 28 -1.24 -10.26 -5.64
CA CYS A 28 -0.73 -9.06 -5.00
C CYS A 28 0.79 -9.04 -5.17
N ILE A 29 1.28 -8.09 -5.95
CA ILE A 29 2.70 -7.90 -6.21
C ILE A 29 3.23 -6.92 -5.17
N ASP A 30 4.16 -7.38 -4.34
CA ASP A 30 4.69 -6.68 -3.18
C ASP A 30 6.21 -6.55 -3.27
N SER A 31 6.70 -5.32 -3.28
CA SER A 31 8.13 -5.01 -3.18
C SER A 31 8.35 -3.59 -2.65
N PHE A 32 9.44 -3.40 -1.93
CA PHE A 32 9.93 -2.06 -1.57
C PHE A 32 10.55 -1.32 -2.76
N SER A 33 11.15 -2.05 -3.72
CA SER A 33 11.70 -1.48 -4.96
C SER A 33 10.57 -1.13 -5.93
N VAL A 34 10.47 0.14 -6.28
CA VAL A 34 9.52 0.62 -7.30
C VAL A 34 9.87 0.02 -8.66
N GLU A 35 11.16 -0.07 -8.99
CA GLU A 35 11.67 -0.65 -10.23
C GLU A 35 11.24 -2.10 -10.38
N ALA A 36 11.39 -2.90 -9.31
CA ALA A 36 10.95 -4.29 -9.29
C ALA A 36 9.44 -4.43 -9.48
N LEU A 37 8.64 -3.57 -8.81
CA LEU A 37 7.19 -3.52 -9.01
C LEU A 37 6.82 -3.23 -10.46
N LEU A 38 7.43 -2.20 -11.06
CA LEU A 38 7.11 -1.81 -12.44
C LEU A 38 7.43 -2.93 -13.43
N GLN A 39 8.60 -3.55 -13.30
CA GLN A 39 9.00 -4.67 -14.18
C GLN A 39 8.09 -5.89 -14.00
N ALA A 40 7.72 -6.22 -12.76
CA ALA A 40 6.84 -7.33 -12.45
C ALA A 40 5.43 -7.12 -13.02
N ILE A 41 4.90 -5.90 -12.95
CA ILE A 41 3.58 -5.55 -13.48
C ILE A 41 3.53 -5.65 -15.02
N GLU A 42 4.59 -5.24 -15.71
CA GLU A 42 4.65 -5.35 -17.18
C GLU A 42 4.60 -6.81 -17.68
N VAL A 43 5.07 -7.78 -16.90
CA VAL A 43 5.03 -9.19 -17.28
C VAL A 43 3.83 -9.94 -16.72
N TYR A 44 3.07 -9.34 -15.80
CA TYR A 44 1.90 -10.00 -15.22
C TYR A 44 0.71 -9.96 -16.19
N PRO A 45 0.16 -11.13 -16.60
CA PRO A 45 -0.84 -11.19 -17.67
C PRO A 45 -2.25 -10.81 -17.21
N GLY A 46 -2.46 -10.53 -15.94
CA GLY A 46 -3.77 -10.22 -15.35
C GLY A 46 -3.88 -8.80 -14.82
N ARG A 47 -4.96 -8.54 -14.08
CA ARG A 47 -5.16 -7.30 -13.34
C ARG A 47 -4.43 -7.40 -12.00
N PRO A 48 -3.33 -6.66 -11.78
CA PRO A 48 -2.54 -6.79 -10.55
C PRO A 48 -3.18 -6.06 -9.36
N ILE A 49 -2.87 -6.55 -8.16
CA ILE A 49 -2.94 -5.76 -6.93
C ILE A 49 -1.51 -5.30 -6.65
N ILE A 50 -1.30 -4.00 -6.51
CA ILE A 50 0.02 -3.40 -6.33
C ILE A 50 0.22 -3.02 -4.86
N ASN A 51 1.21 -3.57 -4.19
CA ASN A 51 1.60 -3.24 -2.84
C ASN A 51 3.01 -2.62 -2.85
N SER A 52 3.15 -1.32 -2.68
CA SER A 52 2.15 -0.35 -2.27
C SER A 52 2.40 1.03 -2.85
N ILE A 53 1.45 1.93 -2.65
CA ILE A 53 1.60 3.36 -2.89
C ILE A 53 1.48 4.14 -1.58
N SER A 54 2.06 5.34 -1.50
CA SER A 54 1.97 6.24 -0.35
C SER A 54 2.29 7.68 -0.75
N LEU A 55 2.11 8.63 0.17
CA LEU A 55 2.55 10.01 -0.01
C LEU A 55 3.99 10.24 0.46
N GLU A 56 4.75 9.18 0.77
CA GLU A 56 6.17 9.28 1.05
C GLU A 56 6.94 9.75 -0.19
N GLU A 57 7.95 10.59 0.04
CA GLU A 57 8.83 11.02 -1.03
C GLU A 57 9.67 9.82 -1.53
N TYR A 58 9.58 9.58 -2.84
CA TYR A 58 10.36 8.56 -3.53
C TYR A 58 11.65 9.15 -4.14
N ALA A 59 11.51 10.34 -4.73
CA ALA A 59 12.61 11.12 -5.28
C ALA A 59 12.32 12.61 -5.07
N PRO A 60 13.30 13.52 -5.16
CA PRO A 60 13.06 14.93 -4.93
C PRO A 60 11.84 15.48 -5.68
N GLY A 61 10.80 15.85 -4.94
CA GLY A 61 9.54 16.36 -5.47
C GLY A 61 8.59 15.33 -6.10
N VAL A 62 8.89 14.03 -5.98
CA VAL A 62 8.09 12.92 -6.50
C VAL A 62 7.74 11.99 -5.35
N ASP A 63 6.47 11.81 -5.05
CA ASP A 63 6.05 10.80 -4.09
C ASP A 63 5.83 9.43 -4.73
N LYS A 64 5.66 8.40 -3.89
CA LYS A 64 5.48 7.02 -4.34
C LYS A 64 4.20 6.82 -5.16
N ILE A 65 3.16 7.65 -4.97
CA ILE A 65 1.98 7.61 -5.84
C ILE A 65 2.36 7.95 -7.28
N ASP A 66 3.05 9.07 -7.48
CA ASP A 66 3.44 9.50 -8.82
C ASP A 66 4.39 8.50 -9.47
N ALA A 67 5.34 7.96 -8.70
CA ALA A 67 6.31 6.99 -9.20
C ALA A 67 5.67 5.67 -9.64
N VAL A 68 4.60 5.23 -8.97
CA VAL A 68 3.97 3.92 -9.23
C VAL A 68 2.71 4.05 -10.08
N VAL A 69 1.80 4.98 -9.76
CA VAL A 69 0.49 5.04 -10.42
C VAL A 69 0.62 5.52 -11.87
N ALA A 70 1.45 6.53 -12.14
CA ALA A 70 1.61 7.06 -13.49
C ALA A 70 1.96 5.99 -14.54
N PRO A 71 2.98 5.12 -14.32
CA PRO A 71 3.32 4.08 -15.30
C PRO A 71 2.36 2.88 -15.29
N THR A 72 1.62 2.62 -14.20
CA THR A 72 0.85 1.39 -14.03
C THR A 72 -0.67 1.54 -14.23
N CYS A 73 -1.22 2.76 -14.22
CA CYS A 73 -2.67 2.98 -14.35
C CYS A 73 -3.27 2.38 -15.63
N LYS A 74 -2.47 2.23 -16.68
CA LYS A 74 -2.87 1.56 -17.95
C LYS A 74 -3.29 0.09 -17.77
N HIS A 75 -2.85 -0.58 -16.72
CA HIS A 75 -3.19 -1.97 -16.40
C HIS A 75 -4.49 -2.10 -15.55
N ASP A 76 -5.18 -0.99 -15.27
CA ASP A 76 -6.39 -0.93 -14.41
C ASP A 76 -6.22 -1.64 -13.05
N PRO A 77 -5.09 -1.47 -12.33
CA PRO A 77 -4.80 -2.23 -11.13
C PRO A 77 -5.67 -1.86 -9.94
N VAL A 78 -5.55 -2.65 -8.88
CA VAL A 78 -5.94 -2.27 -7.52
C VAL A 78 -4.69 -1.88 -6.76
N TYR A 79 -4.73 -0.80 -6.02
CA TYR A 79 -3.59 -0.30 -5.22
C TYR A 79 -3.83 -0.51 -3.74
N ILE A 80 -2.87 -1.08 -3.04
CA ILE A 80 -2.77 -0.98 -1.58
C ILE A 80 -2.08 0.35 -1.28
N ALA A 81 -2.77 1.21 -0.55
CA ALA A 81 -2.33 2.56 -0.21
C ALA A 81 -2.03 2.62 1.28
N LEU A 82 -0.76 2.75 1.63
CA LEU A 82 -0.36 2.89 3.03
C LEU A 82 -0.80 4.26 3.56
N ALA A 83 -1.38 4.30 4.75
CA ALA A 83 -1.68 5.55 5.48
C ALA A 83 -0.38 6.19 5.99
N THR A 84 0.52 6.52 5.03
CA THR A 84 1.86 7.06 5.26
C THR A 84 2.05 8.31 4.43
N GLY A 85 2.49 9.38 5.08
CA GLY A 85 2.75 10.67 4.48
C GLY A 85 4.23 11.04 4.48
N PRO A 86 4.59 12.28 4.06
CA PRO A 86 5.97 12.74 4.02
C PRO A 86 6.69 12.74 5.38
N LYS A 87 5.94 12.73 6.48
CA LYS A 87 6.46 12.69 7.85
C LYS A 87 6.54 11.27 8.43
N GLY A 88 6.18 10.27 7.64
CA GLY A 88 6.07 8.89 8.06
C GLY A 88 4.62 8.39 8.19
N PRO A 89 4.43 7.21 8.79
CA PRO A 89 3.12 6.60 8.96
C PRO A 89 2.24 7.36 9.95
N ALA A 90 0.95 7.47 9.64
CA ALA A 90 -0.05 8.07 10.53
C ALA A 90 -0.26 7.22 11.78
N ILE A 91 -0.41 7.87 12.92
CA ILE A 91 -0.63 7.24 14.22
C ILE A 91 -2.12 7.24 14.58
N THR A 92 -2.74 8.42 14.59
CA THR A 92 -4.12 8.59 15.02
C THR A 92 -5.14 8.24 13.93
N ALA A 93 -6.35 7.89 14.35
CA ALA A 93 -7.45 7.58 13.43
C ALA A 93 -7.76 8.74 12.47
N ILE A 94 -7.64 9.99 12.96
CA ILE A 94 -7.89 11.19 12.17
C ILE A 94 -6.81 11.35 11.10
N GLU A 95 -5.53 11.25 11.47
CA GLU A 95 -4.41 11.33 10.52
C GLU A 95 -4.50 10.25 9.44
N LYS A 96 -4.87 9.01 9.82
CA LYS A 96 -5.06 7.90 8.86
C LYS A 96 -6.17 8.23 7.85
N ALA A 97 -7.28 8.78 8.32
CA ALA A 97 -8.39 9.17 7.44
C ALA A 97 -8.03 10.36 6.55
N ASP A 98 -7.28 11.33 7.06
CA ASP A 98 -6.81 12.49 6.30
C ASP A 98 -5.83 12.08 5.20
N LEU A 99 -4.89 11.16 5.50
CA LEU A 99 -3.99 10.62 4.47
C LEU A 99 -4.76 9.79 3.44
N ALA A 100 -5.72 8.97 3.86
CA ALA A 100 -6.57 8.22 2.93
C ALA A 100 -7.32 9.15 1.98
N LYS A 101 -7.82 10.29 2.48
CA LYS A 101 -8.45 11.33 1.67
C LYS A 101 -7.48 11.93 0.66
N GLN A 102 -6.31 12.37 1.10
CA GLN A 102 -5.30 12.97 0.23
C GLN A 102 -4.84 11.98 -0.88
N ILE A 103 -4.60 10.73 -0.52
CA ILE A 103 -4.23 9.66 -1.47
C ILE A 103 -5.34 9.47 -2.50
N TYR A 104 -6.59 9.32 -2.05
CA TYR A 104 -7.74 9.16 -2.95
C TYR A 104 -7.91 10.35 -3.89
N GLU A 105 -7.92 11.57 -3.36
CA GLU A 105 -8.08 12.79 -4.14
C GLU A 105 -6.98 12.92 -5.20
N LYS A 106 -5.73 12.66 -4.84
CA LYS A 106 -4.60 12.67 -5.78
C LYS A 106 -4.72 11.60 -6.85
N CYS A 107 -4.97 10.35 -6.47
CA CYS A 107 -5.13 9.24 -7.41
C CYS A 107 -6.31 9.47 -8.36
N HIS A 108 -7.43 9.97 -7.84
CA HIS A 108 -8.62 10.23 -8.63
C HIS A 108 -8.44 11.41 -9.59
N SER A 109 -8.01 12.57 -9.07
CA SER A 109 -7.92 13.80 -9.86
C SER A 109 -6.83 13.76 -10.93
N LYS A 110 -5.69 13.13 -10.61
CA LYS A 110 -4.54 13.12 -11.52
C LYS A 110 -4.51 11.92 -12.47
N TYR A 111 -5.01 10.76 -12.03
CA TYR A 111 -4.88 9.50 -12.74
C TYR A 111 -6.22 8.81 -13.06
N GLY A 112 -7.35 9.38 -12.64
CA GLY A 112 -8.68 8.80 -12.88
C GLY A 112 -8.95 7.51 -12.09
N ILE A 113 -8.16 7.20 -11.05
CA ILE A 113 -8.33 5.98 -10.25
C ILE A 113 -9.63 6.07 -9.45
N ARG A 114 -10.44 5.04 -9.53
CA ARG A 114 -11.73 4.96 -8.82
C ARG A 114 -11.51 4.52 -7.37
N ALA A 115 -12.38 4.93 -6.46
CA ALA A 115 -12.30 4.58 -5.04
C ALA A 115 -12.27 3.06 -4.79
N ASN A 116 -13.00 2.27 -5.57
CA ASN A 116 -13.02 0.80 -5.46
C ASN A 116 -11.73 0.12 -5.95
N GLN A 117 -10.79 0.87 -6.52
CA GLN A 117 -9.45 0.41 -6.88
C GLN A 117 -8.41 0.70 -5.80
N ILE A 118 -8.82 1.31 -4.69
CA ILE A 118 -7.91 1.65 -3.59
C ILE A 118 -8.29 0.85 -2.34
N ILE A 119 -7.30 0.16 -1.78
CA ILE A 119 -7.37 -0.52 -0.49
C ILE A 119 -6.45 0.26 0.45
N VAL A 120 -7.01 1.02 1.38
CA VAL A 120 -6.21 1.75 2.37
C VAL A 120 -5.71 0.77 3.43
N ASP A 121 -4.39 0.64 3.55
CA ASP A 121 -3.77 -0.04 4.70
C ASP A 121 -3.55 0.97 5.81
N VAL A 122 -4.17 0.71 6.96
CA VAL A 122 -4.16 1.63 8.09
C VAL A 122 -2.90 1.51 8.96
N ASN A 123 -1.87 0.79 8.52
CA ASN A 123 -0.61 0.60 9.24
C ASN A 123 -0.83 0.15 10.69
N ALA A 124 -0.96 -1.15 10.90
CA ALA A 124 -1.03 -1.71 12.25
C ALA A 124 0.39 -1.73 12.88
N PHE A 125 0.53 -1.13 14.04
CA PHE A 125 1.77 -1.15 14.82
C PHE A 125 1.69 -2.17 15.94
N PRO A 126 2.84 -2.72 16.40
CA PRO A 126 2.88 -3.67 17.51
C PRO A 126 2.28 -3.07 18.80
N ILE A 127 1.45 -3.84 19.48
CA ILE A 127 0.99 -3.53 20.83
C ILE A 127 2.22 -3.64 21.74
N GLY A 128 2.62 -2.57 22.39
CA GLY A 128 3.84 -2.51 23.18
C GLY A 128 4.99 -1.71 22.56
N SER A 129 4.79 -1.19 21.34
CA SER A 129 5.64 -0.12 20.79
C SER A 129 5.13 1.28 21.17
N GLU A 130 4.06 1.33 21.94
CA GLU A 130 3.44 2.56 22.43
C GLU A 130 4.36 3.24 23.45
N SER A 131 4.69 4.49 23.18
CA SER A 131 5.52 5.30 24.08
C SER A 131 4.70 6.11 25.09
N ASP A 132 3.38 6.04 25.00
CA ASP A 132 2.43 6.75 25.83
C ASP A 132 1.32 5.80 26.28
N ASP A 133 1.13 5.67 27.59
CA ASP A 133 0.13 4.77 28.19
C ASP A 133 -1.31 5.06 27.76
N ASP A 134 -1.58 6.27 27.26
CA ASP A 134 -2.91 6.70 26.79
C ASP A 134 -3.16 6.40 25.31
N MET A 135 -2.13 6.01 24.54
CA MET A 135 -2.25 5.76 23.08
C MET A 135 -2.31 4.27 22.78
N ASN A 136 -3.42 3.82 22.22
CA ASN A 136 -3.60 2.46 21.72
C ASN A 136 -3.61 2.44 20.19
N PHE A 137 -2.50 2.10 19.57
CA PHE A 137 -2.32 2.10 18.11
C PHE A 137 -3.28 1.16 17.38
N ALA A 138 -3.59 0.01 17.98
CA ALA A 138 -4.54 -0.93 17.41
C ALA A 138 -5.96 -0.31 17.37
N MET A 139 -6.35 0.33 18.46
CA MET A 139 -7.65 1.02 18.53
C MET A 139 -7.73 2.21 17.57
N GLU A 140 -6.65 2.98 17.41
CA GLU A 140 -6.60 4.07 16.44
C GLU A 140 -6.76 3.55 15.00
N SER A 141 -6.15 2.40 14.67
CA SER A 141 -6.35 1.76 13.37
C SER A 141 -7.80 1.32 13.17
N ILE A 142 -8.43 0.71 14.18
CA ILE A 142 -9.85 0.30 14.12
C ILE A 142 -10.77 1.54 13.99
N LYS A 143 -10.57 2.57 14.80
CA LYS A 143 -11.34 3.83 14.76
C LYS A 143 -11.22 4.56 13.42
N SER A 144 -10.12 4.40 12.70
CA SER A 144 -9.92 5.02 11.40
C SER A 144 -10.85 4.47 10.31
N ILE A 145 -11.27 3.21 10.42
CA ILE A 145 -12.10 2.53 9.40
C ILE A 145 -13.39 3.30 9.07
N PRO A 146 -14.26 3.63 10.05
CA PRO A 146 -15.48 4.39 9.76
C PRO A 146 -15.17 5.81 9.26
N LEU A 147 -14.05 6.41 9.64
CA LEU A 147 -13.65 7.72 9.14
C LEU A 147 -13.23 7.65 7.67
N ILE A 148 -12.45 6.64 7.28
CA ILE A 148 -12.08 6.39 5.88
C ILE A 148 -13.34 6.12 5.03
N LYS A 149 -14.31 5.37 5.55
CA LYS A 149 -15.59 5.13 4.86
C LYS A 149 -16.41 6.40 4.66
N LYS A 150 -16.25 7.43 5.50
CA LYS A 150 -16.87 8.75 5.30
C LYS A 150 -16.17 9.56 4.22
N VAL A 151 -14.87 9.34 3.95
CA VAL A 151 -14.17 9.95 2.81
C VAL A 151 -14.80 9.47 1.50
N HIS A 152 -14.91 8.16 1.32
CA HIS A 152 -15.63 7.55 0.21
C HIS A 152 -16.08 6.13 0.58
N PRO A 153 -17.36 5.75 0.41
CA PRO A 153 -17.90 4.45 0.85
C PRO A 153 -17.27 3.26 0.12
N ASP A 154 -16.80 3.46 -1.12
CA ASP A 154 -16.18 2.39 -1.93
C ASP A 154 -14.69 2.17 -1.66
N LEU A 155 -14.02 3.04 -0.91
CA LEU A 155 -12.66 2.76 -0.44
C LEU A 155 -12.68 1.47 0.36
N LYS A 156 -11.75 0.57 0.05
CA LYS A 156 -11.53 -0.64 0.85
C LYS A 156 -10.51 -0.33 1.95
N VAL A 157 -10.51 -1.13 3.00
CA VAL A 157 -9.58 -0.99 4.12
C VAL A 157 -8.97 -2.35 4.41
N SER A 158 -7.67 -2.39 4.62
CA SER A 158 -6.92 -3.54 5.11
C SER A 158 -6.12 -3.17 6.36
N MET A 159 -5.76 -4.20 7.13
CA MET A 159 -4.90 -4.07 8.28
C MET A 159 -4.08 -5.35 8.45
N GLY A 160 -2.77 -5.22 8.54
CA GLY A 160 -1.87 -6.32 8.82
C GLY A 160 -1.92 -6.73 10.30
N VAL A 161 -2.95 -7.51 10.69
CA VAL A 161 -3.18 -7.88 12.10
C VAL A 161 -2.00 -8.62 12.74
N GLY A 162 -1.19 -9.34 11.96
CA GLY A 162 0.02 -9.99 12.44
C GLY A 162 1.05 -9.01 13.00
N ASN A 163 1.03 -7.77 12.55
CA ASN A 163 1.93 -6.73 13.07
C ASN A 163 1.61 -6.36 14.53
N LEU A 164 0.34 -6.52 14.96
CA LEU A 164 -0.08 -6.19 16.33
C LEU A 164 0.64 -7.03 17.39
N THR A 165 0.98 -8.26 17.05
CA THR A 165 1.62 -9.21 17.99
C THR A 165 3.14 -9.31 17.78
N ASN A 166 3.71 -8.54 16.87
CA ASN A 166 5.13 -8.57 16.59
C ASN A 166 5.92 -8.08 17.82
N GLY A 167 6.87 -8.91 18.28
CA GLY A 167 7.68 -8.63 19.48
C GLY A 167 7.01 -8.97 20.82
N LEU A 168 5.79 -9.53 20.83
CA LEU A 168 5.20 -10.10 22.03
C LEU A 168 5.77 -11.50 22.27
N ALA A 169 6.05 -11.83 23.56
CA ALA A 169 6.55 -13.12 23.97
C ALA A 169 5.45 -14.19 23.92
#